data_09faca4f8663572e7e1196a67782566d
#
_entry.id   09faca4f8663572e7e1196a67782566d
#
_cell.length_a   1.000
_cell.length_b   1.000
_cell.length_c   1.000
_cell.angle_alpha   90.00
_cell.angle_beta   90.00
_cell.angle_gamma   90.00
#
_symmetry.space_group_name_H-M   'P 1'
#
loop_
_entity.id
_entity.type
_entity.pdbx_description
1 polymer ?
#
loop_
_entity_poly.entity_id
_entity_poly.type
_entity_poly.pdbx_seq_one_letter_code
_entity_poly.pdbx_strand_id
1 'polypeptide(L)'
;MHHALVDYVVRVIAATRKPADFGMQDVAGWIAYGASPRASLGIIAAARAVALIRGRDYVVPQDVVEVIPDVLRHRLVLSYDALADEISPEDVIKRVLQTVGMPQVAPQAVAPGSGAPQQVSQPSGPQGAAPQPQQQPVPQAAPQPPNGQQSQPAGNVQNK
;
A
#
# COMPACT_ATOMS: atom_id res chain seq x y z
N MET A 1 2.47 -9.31 -2.26
CA MET A 1 1.72 -9.37 -0.97
C MET A 1 0.25 -9.13 -1.25
N HIS A 2 -0.64 -9.96 -0.72
CA HIS A 2 -2.08 -9.84 -0.92
C HIS A 2 -2.64 -8.59 -0.20
N HIS A 3 -3.63 -7.89 -0.81
CA HIS A 3 -4.20 -6.66 -0.25
C HIS A 3 -4.80 -6.86 1.16
N ALA A 4 -5.44 -8.01 1.43
CA ALA A 4 -5.98 -8.32 2.75
C ALA A 4 -4.92 -8.33 3.86
N LEU A 5 -3.66 -8.65 3.56
CA LEU A 5 -2.56 -8.56 4.51
C LEU A 5 -2.13 -7.10 4.75
N VAL A 6 -2.21 -6.27 3.71
CA VAL A 6 -1.96 -4.82 3.85
C VAL A 6 -3.03 -4.18 4.72
N ASP A 7 -4.30 -4.50 4.48
CA ASP A 7 -5.43 -4.02 5.29
C ASP A 7 -5.31 -4.48 6.74
N TYR A 8 -4.89 -5.73 6.96
CA TYR A 8 -4.63 -6.24 8.30
C TYR A 8 -3.54 -5.43 9.02
N VAL A 9 -2.41 -5.16 8.37
CA VAL A 9 -1.33 -4.34 8.94
C VAL A 9 -1.85 -2.94 9.29
N VAL A 10 -2.61 -2.31 8.40
CA VAL A 10 -3.20 -0.98 8.66
C VAL A 10 -4.14 -1.02 9.87
N ARG A 11 -4.98 -2.05 9.99
CA ARG A 11 -5.88 -2.24 11.14
C ARG A 11 -5.12 -2.45 12.44
N VAL A 12 -4.03 -3.23 12.43
CA VAL A 12 -3.16 -3.40 13.61
C VAL A 12 -2.58 -2.06 14.05
N ILE A 13 -2.06 -1.25 13.12
CA ILE A 13 -1.54 0.09 13.46
C ILE A 13 -2.67 1.01 13.97
N ALA A 14 -3.85 1.00 13.34
CA ALA A 14 -5.00 1.78 13.80
C ALA A 14 -5.42 1.38 15.22
N ALA A 15 -5.41 0.09 15.54
CA ALA A 15 -5.74 -0.45 16.86
C ALA A 15 -4.75 0.02 17.95
N THR A 16 -3.47 0.21 17.63
CA THR A 16 -2.52 0.80 18.59
C THR A 16 -2.78 2.29 18.85
N ARG A 17 -3.42 3.00 17.91
CA ARG A 17 -3.67 4.45 18.00
C ARG A 17 -5.00 4.78 18.66
N LYS A 18 -5.98 3.92 18.46
CA LYS A 18 -7.34 4.04 19.01
C LYS A 18 -7.83 2.69 19.52
N PRO A 19 -7.25 2.16 20.59
CA PRO A 19 -7.62 0.83 21.10
C PRO A 19 -9.10 0.71 21.46
N ALA A 20 -9.68 1.79 21.98
CA ALA A 20 -11.09 1.83 22.36
C ALA A 20 -12.04 1.54 21.18
N ASP A 21 -11.70 2.02 19.96
CA ASP A 21 -12.51 1.78 18.75
C ASP A 21 -12.50 0.28 18.34
N PHE A 22 -11.55 -0.48 18.88
CA PHE A 22 -11.41 -1.93 18.67
C PHE A 22 -11.86 -2.76 19.88
N GLY A 23 -12.55 -2.14 20.83
CA GLY A 23 -13.06 -2.83 22.02
C GLY A 23 -12.00 -3.13 23.09
N MET A 24 -10.81 -2.53 23.01
CA MET A 24 -9.69 -2.72 23.95
C MET A 24 -9.61 -1.53 24.91
N GLN A 25 -10.59 -1.41 25.81
CA GLN A 25 -10.62 -0.31 26.78
C GLN A 25 -9.47 -0.37 27.78
N ASP A 26 -9.07 -1.58 28.17
CA ASP A 26 -7.90 -1.85 29.02
C ASP A 26 -6.61 -1.31 28.39
N VAL A 27 -6.37 -1.62 27.12
CA VAL A 27 -5.16 -1.18 26.40
C VAL A 27 -5.16 0.32 26.15
N ALA A 28 -6.33 0.96 26.05
CA ALA A 28 -6.46 2.39 25.83
C ALA A 28 -5.78 3.21 26.94
N GLY A 29 -5.79 2.75 28.18
CA GLY A 29 -5.10 3.37 29.30
C GLY A 29 -3.58 3.13 29.29
N TRP A 30 -3.11 2.07 28.64
CA TRP A 30 -1.70 1.68 28.65
C TRP A 30 -0.87 2.38 27.58
N ILE A 31 -1.48 2.92 26.52
CA ILE A 31 -0.78 3.54 25.40
C ILE A 31 -0.87 5.06 25.49
N ALA A 32 0.26 5.73 25.70
CA ALA A 32 0.35 7.19 25.58
C ALA A 32 0.39 7.60 24.11
N TYR A 33 1.21 6.93 23.29
CA TYR A 33 1.28 7.16 21.84
C TYR A 33 1.36 5.84 21.09
N GLY A 34 0.38 5.59 20.22
CA GLY A 34 0.37 4.45 19.32
C GLY A 34 1.39 4.58 18.17
N ALA A 35 1.60 3.50 17.47
CA ALA A 35 2.55 3.46 16.37
C ALA A 35 2.15 4.40 15.22
N SER A 36 3.16 5.01 14.59
CA SER A 36 2.93 5.89 13.45
C SER A 36 2.54 5.08 12.21
N PRO A 37 1.79 5.66 11.24
CA PRO A 37 1.47 4.99 9.98
C PRO A 37 2.70 4.48 9.20
N ARG A 38 3.87 5.08 9.40
CA ARG A 38 5.14 4.58 8.82
C ARG A 38 5.51 3.18 9.31
N ALA A 39 5.01 2.75 10.45
CA ALA A 39 5.22 1.39 10.94
C ALA A 39 4.60 0.35 9.99
N SER A 40 3.50 0.67 9.29
CA SER A 40 2.91 -0.21 8.29
C SER A 40 3.89 -0.54 7.17
N LEU A 41 4.65 0.46 6.70
CA LEU A 41 5.68 0.26 5.67
C LEU A 41 6.81 -0.63 6.17
N GLY A 42 7.22 -0.45 7.44
CA GLY A 42 8.24 -1.29 8.07
C GLY A 42 7.79 -2.76 8.18
N ILE A 43 6.57 -3.01 8.62
CA ILE A 43 6.00 -4.37 8.72
C ILE A 43 5.91 -5.01 7.33
N ILE A 44 5.41 -4.29 6.32
CA ILE A 44 5.29 -4.81 4.94
C ILE A 44 6.67 -5.15 4.37
N ALA A 45 7.66 -4.29 4.57
CA ALA A 45 9.02 -4.52 4.09
C ALA A 45 9.66 -5.73 4.79
N ALA A 46 9.55 -5.83 6.12
CA ALA A 46 10.08 -6.94 6.91
C ALA A 46 9.41 -8.26 6.54
N ALA A 47 8.08 -8.30 6.42
CA ALA A 47 7.35 -9.51 6.03
C ALA A 47 7.75 -10.00 4.63
N ARG A 48 7.99 -9.09 3.68
CA ARG A 48 8.52 -9.44 2.35
C ARG A 48 9.93 -10.03 2.43
N ALA A 49 10.79 -9.44 3.26
CA ALA A 49 12.14 -9.95 3.46
C ALA A 49 12.13 -11.35 4.06
N VAL A 50 11.30 -11.61 5.08
CA VAL A 50 11.13 -12.95 5.68
C VAL A 50 10.64 -13.96 4.66
N ALA A 51 9.63 -13.62 3.85
CA ALA A 51 9.16 -14.50 2.78
C ALA A 51 10.27 -14.85 1.79
N LEU A 52 11.07 -13.87 1.38
CA LEU A 52 12.18 -14.06 0.45
C LEU A 52 13.28 -14.94 1.06
N ILE A 53 13.68 -14.71 2.31
CA ILE A 53 14.66 -15.53 3.03
C ILE A 53 14.19 -16.99 3.12
N ARG A 54 12.87 -17.20 3.20
CA ARG A 54 12.23 -18.53 3.21
C ARG A 54 12.02 -19.12 1.81
N GLY A 55 12.60 -18.50 0.77
CA GLY A 55 12.51 -18.96 -0.62
C GLY A 55 11.13 -18.82 -1.26
N ARG A 56 10.29 -17.90 -0.74
CA ARG A 56 8.94 -17.65 -1.27
C ARG A 56 8.87 -16.28 -1.95
N ASP A 57 8.17 -16.20 -3.06
CA ASP A 57 7.86 -14.97 -3.80
C ASP A 57 6.58 -14.27 -3.30
N TYR A 58 5.87 -14.88 -2.35
CA TYR A 58 4.66 -14.35 -1.73
C TYR A 58 4.75 -14.36 -0.21
N VAL A 59 4.06 -13.40 0.43
CA VAL A 59 3.97 -13.24 1.88
C VAL A 59 2.75 -14.00 2.38
N VAL A 60 2.93 -14.78 3.44
CA VAL A 60 1.84 -15.43 4.17
C VAL A 60 1.49 -14.65 5.46
N PRO A 61 0.29 -14.84 6.05
CA PRO A 61 -0.11 -14.15 7.28
C PRO A 61 0.89 -14.31 8.42
N GLN A 62 1.50 -15.48 8.56
CA GLN A 62 2.51 -15.78 9.57
C GLN A 62 3.72 -14.86 9.50
N ASP A 63 4.21 -14.54 8.29
CA ASP A 63 5.36 -13.65 8.12
C ASP A 63 5.06 -12.25 8.67
N VAL A 64 3.80 -11.80 8.51
CA VAL A 64 3.35 -10.50 9.02
C VAL A 64 3.31 -10.51 10.54
N VAL A 65 2.69 -11.53 11.15
CA VAL A 65 2.54 -11.63 12.61
C VAL A 65 3.90 -11.73 13.30
N GLU A 66 4.82 -12.48 12.71
CA GLU A 66 6.17 -12.69 13.25
C GLU A 66 6.99 -11.40 13.35
N VAL A 67 6.88 -10.51 12.36
CA VAL A 67 7.68 -9.27 12.33
C VAL A 67 7.03 -8.11 13.10
N ILE A 68 5.75 -8.18 13.42
CA ILE A 68 5.02 -7.11 14.11
C ILE A 68 5.68 -6.73 15.45
N PRO A 69 6.02 -7.67 16.36
CA PRO A 69 6.66 -7.31 17.64
C PRO A 69 7.97 -6.56 17.44
N ASP A 70 8.82 -7.01 16.53
CA ASP A 70 10.13 -6.41 16.29
C ASP A 70 10.02 -4.99 15.70
N VAL A 71 9.02 -4.75 14.85
CA VAL A 71 8.79 -3.43 14.28
C VAL A 71 8.09 -2.49 15.25
N LEU A 72 7.18 -2.98 16.11
CA LEU A 72 6.34 -2.13 16.96
C LEU A 72 6.93 -1.88 18.35
N ARG A 73 7.72 -2.79 18.91
CA ARG A 73 8.28 -2.71 20.27
C ARG A 73 8.86 -1.35 20.61
N HIS A 74 9.62 -0.76 19.70
CA HIS A 74 10.29 0.54 19.86
C HIS A 74 9.51 1.72 19.29
N ARG A 75 8.23 1.52 18.89
CA ARG A 75 7.37 2.52 18.25
C ARG A 75 6.08 2.81 19.03
N LEU A 76 5.89 2.07 20.12
CA LEU A 76 4.83 2.30 21.09
C LEU A 76 5.42 3.06 22.27
N VAL A 77 4.70 4.08 22.74
CA VAL A 77 5.03 4.77 23.99
C VAL A 77 3.95 4.42 24.99
N LEU A 78 4.35 3.77 26.04
CA LEU A 78 3.43 3.38 27.13
C LEU A 78 3.15 4.58 28.05
N SER A 79 2.00 4.52 28.73
CA SER A 79 1.63 5.47 29.76
C SER A 79 2.42 5.20 31.06
N TYR A 80 2.40 6.16 31.97
CA TYR A 80 2.98 5.97 33.31
C TYR A 80 2.23 4.90 34.11
N ASP A 81 0.91 4.78 33.91
CA ASP A 81 0.09 3.77 34.58
C ASP A 81 0.50 2.36 34.10
N ALA A 82 0.71 2.18 32.78
CA ALA A 82 1.20 0.91 32.27
C ALA A 82 2.58 0.53 32.82
N LEU A 83 3.48 1.52 33.00
CA LEU A 83 4.80 1.28 33.60
C LEU A 83 4.69 0.93 35.08
N ALA A 84 3.76 1.54 35.81
CA ALA A 84 3.49 1.22 37.23
C ALA A 84 2.91 -0.20 37.39
N ASP A 85 2.10 -0.65 36.42
CA ASP A 85 1.51 -1.98 36.36
C ASP A 85 2.43 -3.03 35.71
N GLU A 86 3.69 -2.68 35.44
CA GLU A 86 4.71 -3.54 34.81
C GLU A 86 4.29 -4.11 33.44
N ILE A 87 3.41 -3.40 32.73
CA ILE A 87 2.96 -3.77 31.37
C ILE A 87 4.09 -3.50 30.37
N SER A 88 4.43 -4.51 29.59
CA SER A 88 5.43 -4.39 28.53
C SER A 88 4.81 -4.00 27.17
N PRO A 89 5.60 -3.42 26.24
CA PRO A 89 5.15 -3.22 24.87
C PRO A 89 4.70 -4.51 24.20
N GLU A 90 5.31 -5.64 24.55
CA GLU A 90 4.99 -6.97 24.06
C GLU A 90 3.57 -7.40 24.47
N ASP A 91 3.18 -7.11 25.72
CA ASP A 91 1.84 -7.43 26.23
C ASP A 91 0.76 -6.65 25.46
N VAL A 92 1.02 -5.36 25.21
CA VAL A 92 0.15 -4.52 24.38
C VAL A 92 0.04 -5.07 22.97
N ILE A 93 1.17 -5.40 22.33
CA ILE A 93 1.20 -5.95 20.97
C ILE A 93 0.43 -7.27 20.92
N LYS A 94 0.67 -8.16 21.86
CA LYS A 94 -0.03 -9.45 21.99
C LYS A 94 -1.55 -9.25 22.08
N ARG A 95 -1.99 -8.32 22.89
CA ARG A 95 -3.40 -7.99 23.06
C ARG A 95 -4.02 -7.46 21.78
N VAL A 96 -3.31 -6.56 21.08
CA VAL A 96 -3.73 -6.03 19.78
C VAL A 96 -3.88 -7.15 18.74
N LEU A 97 -2.89 -8.05 18.64
CA LEU A 97 -2.92 -9.16 17.69
C LEU A 97 -4.04 -10.16 17.97
N GLN A 98 -4.38 -10.38 19.24
CA GLN A 98 -5.51 -11.24 19.64
C GLN A 98 -6.86 -10.65 19.24
N THR A 99 -6.98 -9.32 19.28
CA THR A 99 -8.23 -8.60 19.01
C THR A 99 -8.43 -8.34 17.51
N VAL A 100 -7.36 -7.98 16.80
CA VAL A 100 -7.42 -7.75 15.35
C VAL A 100 -7.30 -9.09 14.63
N GLY A 101 -8.43 -9.67 14.24
CA GLY A 101 -8.47 -10.97 13.58
C GLY A 101 -7.60 -11.03 12.31
N MET A 102 -6.81 -12.10 12.22
CA MET A 102 -5.96 -12.38 11.07
C MET A 102 -6.81 -12.74 9.84
N PRO A 103 -6.53 -12.18 8.65
CA PRO A 103 -7.25 -12.54 7.44
C PRO A 103 -6.92 -13.98 7.02
N GLN A 104 -7.94 -14.72 6.66
CA GLN A 104 -7.79 -16.01 6.00
C GLN A 104 -7.43 -15.75 4.53
N VAL A 105 -6.15 -15.79 4.21
CA VAL A 105 -5.67 -15.69 2.83
C VAL A 105 -5.33 -17.09 2.36
N ALA A 106 -6.14 -17.64 1.46
CA ALA A 106 -5.78 -18.88 0.77
C ALA A 106 -4.46 -18.64 0.00
N PRO A 107 -3.48 -19.56 0.04
CA PRO A 107 -2.31 -19.47 -0.81
C PRO A 107 -2.80 -19.32 -2.25
N GLN A 108 -2.44 -18.25 -2.93
CA GLN A 108 -2.64 -18.20 -4.38
C GLN A 108 -1.78 -19.31 -4.96
N ALA A 109 -2.42 -20.39 -5.38
CA ALA A 109 -1.76 -21.37 -6.21
C ALA A 109 -1.25 -20.60 -7.43
N VAL A 110 0.07 -20.44 -7.55
CA VAL A 110 0.70 -20.06 -8.80
C VAL A 110 0.25 -21.13 -9.77
N ALA A 111 -0.64 -20.78 -10.69
CA ALA A 111 -0.98 -21.65 -11.79
C ALA A 111 0.35 -22.04 -12.44
N PRO A 112 0.71 -23.35 -12.52
CA PRO A 112 1.91 -23.74 -13.22
C PRO A 112 1.79 -23.16 -14.62
N GLY A 113 2.77 -22.34 -15.01
CA GLY A 113 2.77 -21.65 -16.27
C GLY A 113 2.44 -22.63 -17.38
N SER A 114 1.31 -22.43 -18.04
CA SER A 114 0.96 -23.13 -19.26
C SER A 114 1.86 -22.60 -20.38
N GLY A 115 3.11 -23.03 -20.32
CA GLY A 115 4.04 -23.01 -21.44
C GLY A 115 3.67 -24.15 -22.39
N ALA A 116 2.45 -24.18 -22.89
CA ALA A 116 2.16 -24.92 -24.08
C ALA A 116 2.61 -24.10 -25.27
N PRO A 117 3.48 -24.62 -26.17
CA PRO A 117 3.81 -23.93 -27.39
C PRO A 117 2.51 -23.83 -28.22
N GLN A 118 2.04 -22.59 -28.41
CA GLN A 118 0.98 -22.32 -29.38
C GLN A 118 1.50 -22.76 -30.74
N GLN A 119 0.98 -23.87 -31.23
CA GLN A 119 1.08 -24.23 -32.64
C GLN A 119 0.46 -23.09 -33.43
N VAL A 120 1.30 -22.41 -34.15
CA VAL A 120 0.91 -21.43 -35.18
C VAL A 120 0.18 -22.22 -36.26
N SER A 121 -1.15 -22.25 -36.20
CA SER A 121 -1.96 -22.72 -37.30
C SER A 121 -1.81 -21.71 -38.43
N GLN A 122 -1.13 -22.10 -39.51
CA GLN A 122 -1.09 -21.35 -40.74
C GLN A 122 -2.51 -21.27 -41.33
N PRO A 123 -3.06 -20.13 -41.63
CA PRO A 123 -4.25 -20.04 -42.46
C PRO A 123 -3.84 -20.18 -43.91
N SER A 124 -4.35 -21.25 -44.53
CA SER A 124 -4.37 -21.43 -45.98
C SER A 124 -5.12 -20.26 -46.62
N GLY A 125 -4.47 -19.56 -47.58
CA GLY A 125 -5.10 -18.45 -48.28
C GLY A 125 -6.18 -18.87 -49.27
N PRO A 126 -6.96 -17.91 -49.70
CA PRO A 126 -7.11 -17.72 -51.16
C PRO A 126 -6.77 -16.28 -51.59
N GLN A 127 -6.16 -16.24 -52.75
CA GLN A 127 -5.87 -15.05 -53.55
C GLN A 127 -7.12 -14.25 -53.85
N GLY A 128 -7.04 -12.93 -53.82
CA GLY A 128 -8.08 -12.09 -54.40
C GLY A 128 -7.92 -10.61 -54.04
N ALA A 129 -7.50 -9.86 -55.06
CA ALA A 129 -7.76 -8.44 -55.31
C ALA A 129 -7.18 -7.40 -54.33
N ALA A 130 -6.22 -6.64 -54.81
CA ALA A 130 -5.74 -5.40 -54.23
C ALA A 130 -6.82 -4.31 -54.28
N PRO A 131 -7.03 -3.55 -53.21
CA PRO A 131 -7.65 -2.22 -53.31
C PRO A 131 -6.59 -1.12 -53.26
N GLN A 132 -6.81 -0.11 -54.06
CA GLN A 132 -6.04 1.11 -54.26
C GLN A 132 -5.94 1.95 -52.96
N PRO A 133 -4.90 2.75 -52.77
CA PRO A 133 -4.78 3.64 -51.62
C PRO A 133 -5.68 4.87 -51.79
N GLN A 134 -6.66 5.02 -50.90
CA GLN A 134 -7.40 6.25 -50.75
C GLN A 134 -6.58 7.26 -49.97
N GLN A 135 -6.29 8.39 -50.60
CA GLN A 135 -5.68 9.56 -50.00
C GLN A 135 -6.62 10.16 -48.96
N GLN A 136 -6.18 10.22 -47.72
CA GLN A 136 -6.88 10.96 -46.66
C GLN A 136 -6.55 12.46 -46.79
N PRO A 137 -7.53 13.35 -46.62
CA PRO A 137 -7.30 14.80 -46.66
C PRO A 137 -6.59 15.27 -45.39
N VAL A 138 -5.60 16.13 -45.57
CA VAL A 138 -4.79 16.78 -44.54
C VAL A 138 -5.68 17.74 -43.74
N PRO A 139 -5.66 17.71 -42.38
CA PRO A 139 -6.37 18.74 -41.60
C PRO A 139 -5.65 20.09 -41.72
N GLN A 140 -6.38 21.12 -42.11
CA GLN A 140 -5.95 22.51 -42.10
C GLN A 140 -5.66 23.00 -40.69
N ALA A 141 -4.51 23.65 -40.51
CA ALA A 141 -4.09 24.31 -39.30
C ALA A 141 -5.07 25.43 -38.90
N ALA A 142 -5.48 25.44 -37.63
CA ALA A 142 -6.23 26.53 -37.03
C ALA A 142 -5.35 27.77 -36.82
N PRO A 143 -5.90 29.00 -37.02
CA PRO A 143 -5.16 30.24 -36.89
C PRO A 143 -4.82 30.54 -35.41
N GLN A 144 -3.60 31.00 -35.19
CA GLN A 144 -3.11 31.48 -33.90
C GLN A 144 -3.76 32.83 -33.53
N PRO A 145 -4.09 33.07 -32.24
CA PRO A 145 -4.55 34.36 -31.79
C PRO A 145 -3.37 35.37 -31.67
N PRO A 146 -3.63 36.68 -31.87
CA PRO A 146 -2.59 37.69 -31.87
C PRO A 146 -2.06 37.99 -30.48
N ASN A 147 -0.77 38.22 -30.47
CA ASN A 147 0.03 38.66 -29.34
C ASN A 147 -0.39 40.10 -28.98
N GLY A 148 -0.86 40.33 -27.76
CA GLY A 148 -1.38 41.61 -27.28
C GLY A 148 -0.77 41.96 -25.90
N GLN A 149 0.26 42.76 -25.98
CA GLN A 149 0.63 43.87 -25.07
C GLN A 149 0.77 43.63 -23.56
N GLN A 150 2.00 43.79 -23.19
CA GLN A 150 2.50 44.15 -21.86
C GLN A 150 1.81 45.41 -21.34
N SER A 151 1.31 45.39 -20.11
CA SER A 151 1.04 46.56 -19.32
C SER A 151 1.77 46.46 -17.99
N GLN A 152 2.75 47.31 -17.78
CA GLN A 152 3.49 47.49 -16.54
C GLN A 152 2.56 48.04 -15.44
N PRO A 153 2.79 47.73 -14.18
CA PRO A 153 2.17 48.43 -13.10
C PRO A 153 3.06 49.62 -12.68
N ALA A 154 2.47 50.80 -12.69
CA ALA A 154 3.00 51.99 -12.05
C ALA A 154 2.87 51.87 -10.53
N GLY A 155 3.93 52.27 -9.82
CA GLY A 155 3.99 52.37 -8.40
C GLY A 155 3.19 53.52 -7.83
N ASN A 156 2.94 53.45 -6.54
CA ASN A 156 2.91 54.60 -5.59
C ASN A 156 2.68 54.01 -4.19
N VAL A 157 3.62 54.10 -3.24
CA VAL A 157 4.00 55.20 -2.37
C VAL A 157 2.91 55.57 -1.32
N GLN A 158 3.35 55.40 -0.04
CA GLN A 158 3.07 56.15 1.21
C GLN A 158 1.71 55.93 1.92
N ASN A 159 1.77 55.61 3.13
CA ASN A 159 1.94 56.40 4.34
C ASN A 159 0.94 56.01 5.44
N LYS A 160 1.33 55.74 6.50
CA LYS A 160 1.17 56.02 7.94
C LYS A 160 1.16 54.80 8.78
#